data_7f29eaea14bb15a5b39a582402c65aed
#
_entry.id   7f29eaea14bb15a5b39a582402c65aed
#
_cell.length_a   1.000
_cell.length_b   1.000
_cell.length_c   1.000
_cell.angle_alpha   90.00
_cell.angle_beta   90.00
_cell.angle_gamma   90.00
#
_symmetry.space_group_name_H-M   'P 1'
#
loop_
_entity.id
_entity.type
_entity.pdbx_description
1 polymer ?
#
loop_
_entity_poly.entity_id
_entity_poly.type
_entity_poly.pdbx_seq_one_letter_code
_entity_poly.pdbx_strand_id
1 'polypeptide(L)'
;MNCVLTIARNDFRHALRDRLVWGAVVLLGAAFLPSVGSVALGLNGPIQESVLSSAGDLVIFSLVVIAAVGYNSITSERTDGTVRLVLGLLGTRRDLVFGKFLSRLAIVVLALGAVLVIASGLTARALGIESLVPFWVMAGWILLYGVVWTAIAIGYSAAFSSQYRSLGAIVVTYGLFSPVVGLWRLFAQPIFAFAFTGSFAMPYYETLAEAPYRVHIMYRTNPLQGFFRMVRWSVSVLTGTTPITGFWLNLAGISVFLGFGALPVLFGMRRFERADLTEEKSGPGWADRLSVSLRSATEPSSGSLSRLPFVSAGDRSRIGPILRGDLNRTLKSWIVQGAILLFVLLVAPSVWQDLRPGAGMIGASQGISPADQVVDLTYTFTLPVLILGTTVGYQAVVGERESGTVRLVLGLPGTRRDLVVGKLLTRVAIVIAAIVPMLLFAEGVLLWRSGDPYLVVFLASAGWIVLLSIVWTTFVVGVSAAVSSRYRALAVILGSYLLISPENGIWGSIVRPLIGLAFTGQFSTPAGPRVVGQLGPLWFRYMDRLSPLVALGTIEQTLERATGVTPWYVTAPLVLFSIVITVSFAVGPLYIGYRRLARTDLG
;
A
#
# COMPACT_ATOMS: atom_id res chain seq x y z
N MET A 1 36.57 -10.29 -10.06
CA MET A 1 36.20 -9.07 -9.32
C MET A 1 35.99 -7.86 -10.26
N ASN A 2 36.82 -7.72 -11.30
CA ASN A 2 36.69 -6.57 -12.23
C ASN A 2 35.37 -6.55 -13.01
N CYS A 3 34.82 -7.71 -13.43
CA CYS A 3 33.54 -7.77 -14.19
C CYS A 3 32.35 -7.27 -13.37
N VAL A 4 32.21 -7.70 -12.10
CA VAL A 4 31.13 -7.26 -11.20
C VAL A 4 31.13 -5.73 -11.04
N LEU A 5 32.32 -5.14 -10.78
CA LEU A 5 32.46 -3.69 -10.60
C LEU A 5 32.19 -2.92 -11.90
N THR A 6 32.58 -3.49 -13.06
CA THR A 6 32.31 -2.86 -14.36
C THR A 6 30.81 -2.83 -14.66
N ILE A 7 30.11 -3.94 -14.43
CA ILE A 7 28.66 -4.04 -14.54
C ILE A 7 27.99 -3.06 -13.58
N ALA A 8 28.40 -3.07 -12.31
CA ALA A 8 27.84 -2.20 -11.29
C ALA A 8 28.01 -0.71 -11.64
N ARG A 9 29.19 -0.28 -12.06
CA ARG A 9 29.47 1.10 -12.43
C ARG A 9 28.68 1.57 -13.63
N ASN A 10 28.55 0.72 -14.65
CA ASN A 10 27.80 1.06 -15.86
C ASN A 10 26.30 1.15 -15.55
N ASP A 11 25.73 0.16 -14.87
CA ASP A 11 24.32 0.13 -14.48
C ASP A 11 23.97 1.30 -13.55
N PHE A 12 24.85 1.64 -12.59
CA PHE A 12 24.68 2.78 -11.70
C PHE A 12 24.57 4.10 -12.47
N ARG A 13 25.46 4.33 -13.46
CA ARG A 13 25.42 5.54 -14.30
C ARG A 13 24.14 5.64 -15.11
N HIS A 14 23.65 4.52 -15.64
CA HIS A 14 22.37 4.47 -16.36
C HIS A 14 21.18 4.73 -15.43
N ALA A 15 21.16 4.10 -14.26
CA ALA A 15 20.09 4.25 -13.30
C ALA A 15 19.99 5.67 -12.73
N LEU A 16 21.12 6.39 -12.55
CA LEU A 16 21.10 7.81 -12.13
C LEU A 16 20.46 8.74 -13.18
N ARG A 17 20.34 8.30 -14.43
CA ARG A 17 19.64 9.05 -15.49
C ARG A 17 18.16 8.71 -15.59
N ASP A 18 17.71 7.70 -14.87
CA ASP A 18 16.31 7.27 -14.88
C ASP A 18 15.47 8.22 -14.01
N ARG A 19 14.44 8.82 -14.63
CA ARG A 19 13.50 9.72 -13.94
C ARG A 19 12.72 9.02 -12.84
N LEU A 20 12.48 7.69 -12.95
CA LEU A 20 11.79 6.92 -11.92
C LEU A 20 12.60 6.83 -10.64
N VAL A 21 13.92 6.70 -10.73
CA VAL A 21 14.82 6.67 -9.56
C VAL A 21 14.73 7.99 -8.81
N TRP A 22 14.84 9.12 -9.51
CA TRP A 22 14.74 10.45 -8.88
C TRP A 22 13.34 10.72 -8.33
N GLY A 23 12.29 10.29 -9.04
CA GLY A 23 10.93 10.36 -8.53
C GLY A 23 10.75 9.58 -7.22
N ALA A 24 11.34 8.40 -7.12
CA ALA A 24 11.31 7.58 -5.91
C ALA A 24 12.12 8.23 -4.76
N VAL A 25 13.28 8.83 -5.05
CA VAL A 25 14.08 9.56 -4.04
C VAL A 25 13.34 10.79 -3.51
N VAL A 26 12.73 11.58 -4.40
CA VAL A 26 11.92 12.75 -4.01
C VAL A 26 10.71 12.30 -3.18
N LEU A 27 10.06 11.21 -3.57
CA LEU A 27 8.95 10.63 -2.82
C LEU A 27 9.38 10.20 -1.41
N LEU A 28 10.53 9.54 -1.28
CA LEU A 28 11.10 9.14 0.01
C LEU A 28 11.36 10.36 0.89
N GLY A 29 12.01 11.40 0.34
CA GLY A 29 12.27 12.64 1.05
C GLY A 29 10.98 13.35 1.49
N ALA A 30 10.02 13.48 0.57
CA ALA A 30 8.72 14.10 0.84
C ALA A 30 7.90 13.33 1.88
N ALA A 31 8.00 12.02 1.90
CA ALA A 31 7.27 11.18 2.85
C ALA A 31 7.94 11.13 4.24
N PHE A 32 9.25 11.25 4.30
CA PHE A 32 10.01 11.08 5.54
C PHE A 32 10.37 12.40 6.25
N LEU A 33 10.73 13.44 5.52
CA LEU A 33 11.11 14.73 6.13
C LEU A 33 10.06 15.31 7.08
N PRO A 34 8.76 15.14 6.84
CA PRO A 34 7.73 15.57 7.77
C PRO A 34 7.72 14.84 9.12
N SER A 35 7.99 13.54 9.12
CA SER A 35 8.05 12.76 10.37
C SER A 35 9.20 13.25 11.26
N VAL A 36 10.33 13.57 10.66
CA VAL A 36 11.46 14.20 11.36
C VAL A 36 11.15 15.65 11.72
N GLY A 37 10.41 16.36 10.89
CA GLY A 37 9.93 17.72 11.16
C GLY A 37 9.07 17.79 12.42
N SER A 38 8.19 16.82 12.66
CA SER A 38 7.40 16.73 13.89
C SER A 38 8.27 16.53 15.14
N VAL A 39 9.34 15.76 15.02
CA VAL A 39 10.37 15.61 16.06
C VAL A 39 11.11 16.94 16.27
N ALA A 40 11.50 17.61 15.17
CA ALA A 40 12.20 18.87 15.21
C ALA A 40 11.40 20.01 15.86
N LEU A 41 10.10 19.88 15.94
CA LEU A 41 9.19 20.85 16.55
C LEU A 41 8.81 20.52 18.00
N GLY A 42 9.42 19.50 18.60
CA GLY A 42 9.14 19.09 19.97
C GLY A 42 7.73 18.51 20.19
N LEU A 43 7.07 18.07 19.11
CA LEU A 43 5.73 17.49 19.15
C LEU A 43 5.72 16.02 19.61
N ASN A 44 6.88 15.39 19.63
CA ASN A 44 7.06 14.00 20.05
C ASN A 44 7.74 13.95 21.42
N GLY A 45 7.39 12.94 22.18
CA GLY A 45 7.87 12.69 23.55
C GLY A 45 9.38 12.47 23.68
N PRO A 46 9.84 11.63 24.60
CA PRO A 46 11.25 11.41 24.86
C PRO A 46 12.04 10.97 23.63
N ILE A 47 13.36 11.20 23.63
CA ILE A 47 14.29 10.92 22.49
C ILE A 47 14.08 9.53 21.90
N GLN A 48 13.90 8.53 22.75
CA GLN A 48 13.67 7.15 22.32
C GLN A 48 12.44 7.00 21.42
N GLU A 49 11.30 7.53 21.82
CA GLU A 49 10.04 7.40 21.07
C GLU A 49 10.10 8.18 19.75
N SER A 50 10.71 9.35 19.78
CA SER A 50 10.91 10.20 18.60
C SER A 50 11.81 9.53 17.55
N VAL A 51 12.90 8.91 17.97
CA VAL A 51 13.80 8.17 17.08
C VAL A 51 13.12 6.90 16.53
N LEU A 52 12.38 6.17 17.36
CA LEU A 52 11.72 4.92 16.95
C LEU A 52 10.52 5.16 16.02
N SER A 53 9.75 6.24 16.23
CA SER A 53 8.64 6.58 15.31
C SER A 53 9.17 6.90 13.91
N SER A 54 10.27 7.69 13.84
CA SER A 54 10.95 7.99 12.58
C SER A 54 11.45 6.75 11.85
N ALA A 55 11.88 5.72 12.59
CA ALA A 55 12.31 4.44 12.00
C ALA A 55 11.17 3.70 11.29
N GLY A 56 9.98 3.70 11.88
CA GLY A 56 8.80 3.04 11.30
C GLY A 56 8.45 3.61 9.93
N ASP A 57 8.38 4.92 9.83
CA ASP A 57 8.04 5.62 8.58
C ASP A 57 9.11 5.39 7.50
N LEU A 58 10.40 5.49 7.85
CA LEU A 58 11.50 5.21 6.92
C LEU A 58 11.43 3.81 6.33
N VAL A 59 11.13 2.82 7.15
CA VAL A 59 11.04 1.42 6.70
C VAL A 59 9.92 1.25 5.68
N ILE A 60 8.75 1.82 5.93
CA ILE A 60 7.60 1.72 5.01
C ILE A 60 7.90 2.40 3.68
N PHE A 61 8.38 3.64 3.70
CA PHE A 61 8.61 4.41 2.47
C PHE A 61 9.85 3.95 1.71
N SER A 62 10.89 3.49 2.39
CA SER A 62 12.08 2.95 1.73
C SER A 62 11.78 1.73 0.87
N LEU A 63 10.79 0.91 1.26
CA LEU A 63 10.37 -0.25 0.48
C LEU A 63 9.86 0.15 -0.92
N VAL A 64 9.12 1.26 -1.01
CA VAL A 64 8.61 1.75 -2.31
C VAL A 64 9.77 2.09 -3.24
N VAL A 65 10.81 2.76 -2.70
CA VAL A 65 12.03 3.09 -3.47
C VAL A 65 12.78 1.83 -3.88
N ILE A 66 12.99 0.91 -2.94
CA ILE A 66 13.72 -0.34 -3.20
C ILE A 66 12.99 -1.19 -4.24
N ALA A 67 11.66 -1.30 -4.12
CA ALA A 67 10.84 -1.99 -5.11
C ALA A 67 10.97 -1.32 -6.48
N ALA A 68 10.82 0.01 -6.57
CA ALA A 68 10.92 0.75 -7.83
C ALA A 68 12.29 0.59 -8.52
N VAL A 69 13.37 0.59 -7.73
CA VAL A 69 14.75 0.49 -8.22
C VAL A 69 15.12 -0.95 -8.60
N GLY A 70 14.58 -1.97 -7.90
CA GLY A 70 15.05 -3.35 -7.98
C GLY A 70 14.21 -4.31 -8.83
N TYR A 71 12.86 -4.15 -8.89
CA TYR A 71 11.95 -5.18 -9.38
C TYR A 71 12.18 -5.61 -10.85
N ASN A 72 12.66 -4.72 -11.68
CA ASN A 72 12.86 -4.96 -13.12
C ASN A 72 14.34 -4.99 -13.57
N SER A 73 15.28 -4.92 -12.65
CA SER A 73 16.70 -4.70 -12.97
C SER A 73 17.34 -5.80 -13.84
N ILE A 74 16.89 -7.05 -13.70
CA ILE A 74 17.32 -8.20 -14.50
C ILE A 74 16.22 -8.62 -15.47
N THR A 75 14.95 -8.55 -15.06
CA THR A 75 13.82 -8.94 -15.90
C THR A 75 13.68 -8.07 -17.14
N SER A 76 13.97 -6.76 -17.09
CA SER A 76 13.95 -5.90 -18.28
C SER A 76 15.00 -6.34 -19.31
N GLU A 77 16.23 -6.60 -18.88
CA GLU A 77 17.29 -7.05 -19.78
C GLU A 77 16.99 -8.42 -20.42
N ARG A 78 16.26 -9.28 -19.71
CA ARG A 78 15.78 -10.56 -20.26
C ARG A 78 14.72 -10.36 -21.33
N THR A 79 13.73 -9.48 -21.07
CA THR A 79 12.67 -9.19 -22.04
C THR A 79 13.18 -8.46 -23.29
N ASP A 80 14.18 -7.60 -23.12
CA ASP A 80 14.80 -6.83 -24.21
C ASP A 80 15.90 -7.62 -24.96
N GLY A 81 16.23 -8.84 -24.47
CA GLY A 81 17.26 -9.70 -25.04
C GLY A 81 18.71 -9.23 -24.79
N THR A 82 18.91 -8.10 -24.11
CA THR A 82 20.23 -7.50 -23.84
C THR A 82 21.08 -8.33 -22.88
N VAL A 83 20.45 -9.21 -22.08
CA VAL A 83 21.16 -10.19 -21.23
C VAL A 83 22.20 -11.01 -22.00
N ARG A 84 21.90 -11.42 -23.23
CA ARG A 84 22.82 -12.22 -24.06
C ARG A 84 24.07 -11.43 -24.43
N LEU A 85 23.88 -10.15 -24.76
CA LEU A 85 24.98 -9.25 -25.10
C LEU A 85 25.92 -9.05 -23.90
N VAL A 86 25.32 -8.79 -22.71
CA VAL A 86 26.09 -8.57 -21.49
C VAL A 86 26.85 -9.84 -21.06
N LEU A 87 26.22 -11.01 -21.15
CA LEU A 87 26.87 -12.28 -20.81
C LEU A 87 27.93 -12.69 -21.81
N GLY A 88 27.79 -12.31 -23.09
CA GLY A 88 28.82 -12.57 -24.13
C GLY A 88 30.09 -11.71 -23.98
N LEU A 89 29.96 -10.55 -23.35
CA LEU A 89 31.07 -9.58 -23.23
C LEU A 89 31.76 -9.60 -21.85
N LEU A 90 31.06 -9.89 -20.77
CA LEU A 90 31.50 -9.47 -19.42
C LEU A 90 31.55 -10.57 -18.35
N GLY A 91 31.19 -11.83 -18.61
CA GLY A 91 31.38 -12.84 -17.58
C GLY A 91 30.19 -13.74 -17.27
N THR A 92 30.11 -14.23 -16.03
CA THR A 92 29.13 -15.23 -15.60
C THR A 92 27.79 -14.61 -15.22
N ARG A 93 26.73 -15.44 -15.19
CA ARG A 93 25.39 -15.03 -14.71
C ARG A 93 25.43 -14.53 -13.27
N ARG A 94 26.36 -15.04 -12.46
CA ARG A 94 26.59 -14.58 -11.07
C ARG A 94 27.13 -13.16 -11.05
N ASP A 95 28.09 -12.84 -11.92
CA ASP A 95 28.66 -11.50 -12.02
C ASP A 95 27.60 -10.46 -12.37
N LEU A 96 26.65 -10.84 -13.25
CA LEU A 96 25.50 -9.97 -13.59
C LEU A 96 24.62 -9.70 -12.37
N VAL A 97 24.20 -10.76 -11.63
CA VAL A 97 23.33 -10.60 -10.45
C VAL A 97 24.01 -9.76 -9.38
N PHE A 98 25.29 -10.04 -9.06
CA PHE A 98 26.03 -9.27 -8.06
C PHE A 98 26.33 -7.84 -8.51
N GLY A 99 26.64 -7.62 -9.79
CA GLY A 99 26.84 -6.29 -10.35
C GLY A 99 25.59 -5.43 -10.26
N LYS A 100 24.43 -6.00 -10.63
CA LYS A 100 23.12 -5.35 -10.49
C LYS A 100 22.77 -5.08 -9.03
N PHE A 101 23.01 -6.05 -8.15
CA PHE A 101 22.78 -5.85 -6.71
C PHE A 101 23.60 -4.67 -6.17
N LEU A 102 24.89 -4.61 -6.48
CA LEU A 102 25.78 -3.57 -6.01
C LEU A 102 25.37 -2.19 -6.53
N SER A 103 24.99 -2.10 -7.82
CA SER A 103 24.49 -0.87 -8.43
C SER A 103 23.22 -0.36 -7.75
N ARG A 104 22.22 -1.24 -7.59
CA ARG A 104 20.93 -0.87 -7.00
C ARG A 104 21.07 -0.55 -5.52
N LEU A 105 21.91 -1.29 -4.80
CA LEU A 105 22.25 -0.99 -3.42
C LEU A 105 22.88 0.39 -3.27
N ALA A 106 23.82 0.75 -4.15
CA ALA A 106 24.45 2.08 -4.11
C ALA A 106 23.41 3.20 -4.27
N ILE A 107 22.41 3.03 -5.14
CA ILE A 107 21.32 4.00 -5.32
C ILE A 107 20.47 4.10 -4.06
N VAL A 108 20.07 2.96 -3.48
CA VAL A 108 19.27 2.91 -2.26
C VAL A 108 20.01 3.54 -1.08
N VAL A 109 21.31 3.24 -0.92
CA VAL A 109 22.16 3.82 0.14
C VAL A 109 22.32 5.32 -0.03
N LEU A 110 22.52 5.81 -1.27
CA LEU A 110 22.58 7.26 -1.53
C LEU A 110 21.26 7.96 -1.24
N ALA A 111 20.14 7.36 -1.65
CA ALA A 111 18.82 7.92 -1.41
C ALA A 111 18.49 7.99 0.09
N LEU A 112 18.65 6.88 0.80
CA LEU A 112 18.45 6.81 2.25
C LEU A 112 19.46 7.69 2.99
N GLY A 113 20.73 7.65 2.61
CA GLY A 113 21.80 8.42 3.23
C GLY A 113 21.55 9.93 3.15
N ALA A 114 21.12 10.45 2.00
CA ALA A 114 20.78 11.84 1.83
C ALA A 114 19.65 12.28 2.80
N VAL A 115 18.60 11.48 2.88
CA VAL A 115 17.46 11.74 3.79
C VAL A 115 17.90 11.64 5.26
N LEU A 116 18.71 10.63 5.61
CA LEU A 116 19.20 10.43 6.97
C LEU A 116 20.13 11.55 7.42
N VAL A 117 20.98 12.09 6.54
CA VAL A 117 21.85 13.26 6.85
C VAL A 117 21.01 14.50 7.16
N ILE A 118 19.99 14.81 6.34
CA ILE A 118 19.09 15.93 6.60
C ILE A 118 18.35 15.72 7.92
N ALA A 119 17.83 14.52 8.12
CA ALA A 119 17.10 14.13 9.32
C ALA A 119 17.95 14.24 10.58
N SER A 120 19.24 13.85 10.53
CA SER A 120 20.15 13.95 11.68
C SER A 120 20.36 15.40 12.10
N GLY A 121 20.49 16.33 11.14
CA GLY A 121 20.59 17.75 11.41
C GLY A 121 19.34 18.33 12.10
N LEU A 122 18.16 17.93 11.62
CA LEU A 122 16.89 18.35 12.22
C LEU A 122 16.70 17.76 13.64
N THR A 123 17.04 16.49 13.83
CA THR A 123 16.95 15.81 15.12
C THR A 123 17.93 16.43 16.13
N ALA A 124 19.18 16.71 15.73
CA ALA A 124 20.16 17.37 16.59
C ALA A 124 19.73 18.76 17.01
N ARG A 125 19.08 19.52 16.10
CA ARG A 125 18.52 20.84 16.41
C ARG A 125 17.39 20.78 17.42
N ALA A 126 16.55 19.75 17.35
CA ALA A 126 15.34 19.62 18.17
C ALA A 126 15.61 19.00 19.55
N LEU A 127 16.38 17.92 19.57
CA LEU A 127 16.59 17.07 20.74
C LEU A 127 17.99 17.19 21.34
N GLY A 128 18.85 18.04 20.73
CA GLY A 128 20.24 18.20 21.13
C GLY A 128 21.19 17.19 20.50
N ILE A 129 22.49 17.46 20.62
CA ILE A 129 23.57 16.64 20.02
C ILE A 129 23.58 15.21 20.60
N GLU A 130 23.10 15.03 21.81
CA GLU A 130 23.01 13.73 22.50
C GLU A 130 22.12 12.72 21.74
N SER A 131 21.15 13.21 20.96
CA SER A 131 20.28 12.38 20.14
C SER A 131 20.97 11.77 18.91
N LEU A 132 22.14 12.27 18.51
CA LEU A 132 22.83 11.81 17.29
C LEU A 132 23.30 10.37 17.38
N VAL A 133 23.79 9.93 18.53
CA VAL A 133 24.27 8.53 18.67
C VAL A 133 23.12 7.53 18.50
N PRO A 134 22.02 7.60 19.24
CA PRO A 134 20.90 6.70 19.04
C PRO A 134 20.27 6.83 17.63
N PHE A 135 20.27 8.04 17.05
CA PHE A 135 19.79 8.28 15.68
C PHE A 135 20.65 7.52 14.64
N TRP A 136 21.98 7.67 14.68
CA TRP A 136 22.86 7.01 13.70
C TRP A 136 22.95 5.50 13.87
N VAL A 137 22.75 4.97 15.07
CA VAL A 137 22.59 3.52 15.28
C VAL A 137 21.30 3.04 14.63
N MET A 138 20.18 3.75 14.83
CA MET A 138 18.92 3.47 14.14
C MET A 138 19.10 3.58 12.62
N ALA A 139 19.77 4.62 12.12
CA ALA A 139 20.07 4.81 10.71
C ALA A 139 20.88 3.65 10.11
N GLY A 140 21.85 3.12 10.84
CA GLY A 140 22.61 1.92 10.46
C GLY A 140 21.72 0.70 10.25
N TRP A 141 20.75 0.49 11.14
CA TRP A 141 19.76 -0.59 10.99
C TRP A 141 18.86 -0.37 9.76
N ILE A 142 18.45 0.86 9.47
CA ILE A 142 17.66 1.19 8.28
C ILE A 142 18.45 0.95 6.99
N LEU A 143 19.74 1.29 6.98
CA LEU A 143 20.61 0.95 5.85
C LEU A 143 20.73 -0.57 5.66
N LEU A 144 20.85 -1.34 6.74
CA LEU A 144 20.82 -2.81 6.69
C LEU A 144 19.48 -3.33 6.15
N TYR A 145 18.36 -2.72 6.55
CA TYR A 145 17.05 -3.01 5.97
C TYR A 145 17.06 -2.78 4.44
N GLY A 146 17.63 -1.68 4.00
CA GLY A 146 17.82 -1.36 2.58
C GLY A 146 18.64 -2.43 1.84
N VAL A 147 19.74 -2.93 2.45
CA VAL A 147 20.55 -4.03 1.90
C VAL A 147 19.70 -5.30 1.71
N VAL A 148 18.99 -5.72 2.74
CA VAL A 148 18.19 -6.96 2.74
C VAL A 148 17.06 -6.89 1.70
N TRP A 149 16.30 -5.80 1.66
CA TRP A 149 15.21 -5.67 0.71
C TRP A 149 15.69 -5.46 -0.74
N THR A 150 16.83 -4.80 -0.94
CA THR A 150 17.46 -4.75 -2.27
C THR A 150 17.88 -6.14 -2.73
N ALA A 151 18.43 -6.97 -1.83
CA ALA A 151 18.75 -8.36 -2.12
C ALA A 151 17.51 -9.17 -2.52
N ILE A 152 16.39 -9.02 -1.79
CA ILE A 152 15.10 -9.66 -2.11
C ILE A 152 14.60 -9.22 -3.50
N ALA A 153 14.62 -7.92 -3.78
CA ALA A 153 14.14 -7.37 -5.06
C ALA A 153 14.96 -7.89 -6.26
N ILE A 154 16.29 -7.90 -6.13
CA ILE A 154 17.19 -8.44 -7.15
C ILE A 154 17.03 -9.96 -7.28
N GLY A 155 16.90 -10.68 -6.17
CA GLY A 155 16.65 -12.12 -6.16
C GLY A 155 15.38 -12.48 -6.94
N TYR A 156 14.29 -11.78 -6.71
CA TYR A 156 13.05 -12.00 -7.48
C TYR A 156 13.16 -11.53 -8.93
N SER A 157 13.87 -10.43 -9.21
CA SER A 157 14.14 -10.00 -10.57
C SER A 157 14.95 -11.03 -11.36
N ALA A 158 15.88 -11.74 -10.72
CA ALA A 158 16.61 -12.85 -11.32
C ALA A 158 15.75 -14.13 -11.48
N ALA A 159 14.85 -14.39 -10.51
CA ALA A 159 14.04 -15.60 -10.49
C ALA A 159 12.95 -15.62 -11.56
N PHE A 160 12.34 -14.46 -11.87
CA PHE A 160 11.19 -14.38 -12.76
C PHE A 160 11.54 -13.80 -14.13
N SER A 161 10.85 -14.27 -15.17
CA SER A 161 10.97 -13.74 -16.54
C SER A 161 10.06 -12.52 -16.80
N SER A 162 9.12 -12.24 -15.90
CA SER A 162 8.17 -11.13 -16.01
C SER A 162 8.36 -10.13 -14.87
N GLN A 163 8.51 -8.86 -15.22
CA GLN A 163 8.61 -7.75 -14.25
C GLN A 163 7.42 -7.71 -13.28
N TYR A 164 6.21 -8.05 -13.75
CA TYR A 164 5.00 -8.09 -12.90
C TYR A 164 5.04 -9.21 -11.87
N ARG A 165 5.61 -10.37 -12.22
CA ARG A 165 5.78 -11.48 -11.28
C ARG A 165 6.84 -11.14 -10.23
N SER A 166 7.91 -10.47 -10.63
CA SER A 166 8.95 -9.98 -9.72
C SER A 166 8.36 -8.96 -8.72
N LEU A 167 7.65 -7.94 -9.22
CA LEU A 167 7.00 -6.95 -8.37
C LEU A 167 5.93 -7.59 -7.46
N GLY A 168 5.11 -8.48 -8.01
CA GLY A 168 4.11 -9.21 -7.24
C GLY A 168 4.72 -10.04 -6.12
N ALA A 169 5.85 -10.71 -6.37
CA ALA A 169 6.57 -11.47 -5.33
C ALA A 169 7.09 -10.56 -4.21
N ILE A 170 7.62 -9.37 -4.53
CA ILE A 170 8.06 -8.37 -3.53
C ILE A 170 6.87 -7.93 -2.67
N VAL A 171 5.75 -7.56 -3.31
CA VAL A 171 4.54 -7.09 -2.62
C VAL A 171 3.94 -8.18 -1.73
N VAL A 172 3.83 -9.42 -2.23
CA VAL A 172 3.33 -10.55 -1.44
C VAL A 172 4.24 -10.86 -0.27
N THR A 173 5.56 -10.84 -0.49
CA THR A 173 6.54 -11.06 0.59
C THR A 173 6.41 -9.99 1.66
N TYR A 174 6.31 -8.72 1.28
CA TYR A 174 6.07 -7.65 2.24
C TYR A 174 4.73 -7.80 2.95
N GLY A 175 3.65 -8.04 2.23
CA GLY A 175 2.32 -8.24 2.81
C GLY A 175 2.28 -9.39 3.82
N LEU A 176 2.98 -10.48 3.52
CA LEU A 176 3.05 -11.65 4.42
C LEU A 176 3.76 -11.33 5.73
N PHE A 177 4.92 -10.67 5.68
CA PHE A 177 5.78 -10.46 6.85
C PHE A 177 5.61 -9.09 7.51
N SER A 178 4.92 -8.15 6.86
CA SER A 178 4.70 -6.80 7.37
C SER A 178 3.92 -6.80 8.69
N PRO A 179 4.37 -6.04 9.69
CA PRO A 179 3.58 -5.83 10.89
C PRO A 179 2.34 -4.96 10.63
N VAL A 180 2.33 -4.17 9.55
CA VAL A 180 1.24 -3.26 9.17
C VAL A 180 0.12 -4.02 8.46
N VAL A 181 0.47 -4.83 7.44
CA VAL A 181 -0.52 -5.60 6.65
C VAL A 181 -1.04 -6.81 7.41
N GLY A 182 -0.25 -7.35 8.34
CA GLY A 182 -0.69 -8.31 9.33
C GLY A 182 -0.95 -9.74 8.85
N LEU A 183 -0.65 -10.12 7.59
CA LEU A 183 -0.89 -11.50 7.11
C LEU A 183 -0.15 -12.56 7.93
N TRP A 184 1.07 -12.27 8.40
CA TRP A 184 1.78 -13.14 9.34
C TRP A 184 1.01 -13.34 10.64
N ARG A 185 0.48 -12.25 11.19
CA ARG A 185 -0.33 -12.27 12.42
C ARG A 185 -1.59 -13.13 12.25
N LEU A 186 -2.14 -13.17 11.04
CA LEU A 186 -3.38 -13.88 10.74
C LEU A 186 -3.18 -15.38 10.56
N PHE A 187 -2.13 -15.78 9.87
CA PHE A 187 -1.94 -17.17 9.47
C PHE A 187 -0.80 -17.86 10.24
N ALA A 188 0.38 -17.28 10.25
CA ALA A 188 1.55 -17.91 10.84
C ALA A 188 1.56 -17.78 12.37
N GLN A 189 1.23 -16.61 12.88
CA GLN A 189 1.30 -16.36 14.32
C GLN A 189 0.37 -17.27 15.15
N PRO A 190 -0.90 -17.56 14.76
CA PRO A 190 -1.72 -18.54 15.48
C PRO A 190 -1.12 -19.95 15.51
N ILE A 191 -0.49 -20.38 14.40
CA ILE A 191 0.18 -21.69 14.33
C ILE A 191 1.36 -21.74 15.30
N PHE A 192 2.19 -20.69 15.30
CA PHE A 192 3.30 -20.57 16.26
C PHE A 192 2.79 -20.42 17.70
N ALA A 193 1.69 -19.66 17.91
CA ALA A 193 1.06 -19.56 19.23
C ALA A 193 0.65 -20.94 19.74
N PHE A 194 -0.03 -21.74 18.91
CA PHE A 194 -0.39 -23.10 19.28
C PHE A 194 0.84 -23.97 19.60
N ALA A 195 1.88 -23.91 18.77
CA ALA A 195 3.11 -24.67 18.98
C ALA A 195 3.83 -24.31 20.31
N PHE A 196 3.80 -23.02 20.69
CA PHE A 196 4.50 -22.54 21.89
C PHE A 196 3.66 -22.48 23.16
N THR A 197 2.32 -22.38 23.03
CA THR A 197 1.42 -22.16 24.17
C THR A 197 0.31 -23.21 24.30
N GLY A 198 0.11 -24.07 23.28
CA GLY A 198 -0.99 -25.02 23.21
C GLY A 198 -2.35 -24.38 22.86
N SER A 199 -2.39 -23.09 22.53
CA SER A 199 -3.61 -22.35 22.16
C SER A 199 -3.40 -21.55 20.88
N PHE A 200 -4.37 -21.57 19.96
CA PHE A 200 -4.37 -20.70 18.79
C PHE A 200 -4.63 -19.22 19.14
N ALA A 201 -5.21 -18.95 20.31
CA ALA A 201 -5.40 -17.61 20.80
C ALA A 201 -4.08 -17.07 21.37
N MET A 202 -3.70 -15.87 20.90
CA MET A 202 -2.57 -15.16 21.52
C MET A 202 -2.99 -14.74 22.93
N PRO A 203 -2.22 -15.12 23.96
CA PRO A 203 -2.47 -14.60 25.29
C PRO A 203 -2.27 -13.09 25.29
N TYR A 204 -3.21 -12.39 25.91
CA TYR A 204 -3.11 -10.95 26.11
C TYR A 204 -2.13 -10.69 27.28
N TYR A 205 -1.21 -9.78 27.05
CA TYR A 205 -0.31 -9.25 28.08
C TYR A 205 -0.48 -7.72 28.10
N GLU A 206 -0.70 -7.13 29.25
CA GLU A 206 -0.83 -5.67 29.40
C GLU A 206 0.43 -4.97 28.90
N THR A 207 1.60 -5.56 29.22
CA THR A 207 2.88 -5.13 28.68
C THR A 207 3.64 -6.30 28.08
N LEU A 208 4.41 -6.06 27.03
CA LEU A 208 5.30 -7.08 26.46
C LEU A 208 6.39 -7.53 27.45
N ALA A 209 6.67 -6.75 28.48
CA ALA A 209 7.63 -7.12 29.53
C ALA A 209 7.14 -8.33 30.36
N GLU A 210 5.85 -8.49 30.52
CA GLU A 210 5.21 -9.58 31.26
C GLU A 210 5.09 -10.86 30.45
N ALA A 211 5.29 -10.80 29.15
CA ALA A 211 5.16 -11.96 28.27
C ALA A 211 6.22 -13.02 28.59
N PRO A 212 5.86 -14.32 28.66
CA PRO A 212 6.83 -15.41 28.83
C PRO A 212 7.87 -15.43 27.71
N TYR A 213 9.09 -15.91 28.03
CA TYR A 213 10.22 -15.96 27.10
C TYR A 213 9.87 -16.65 25.76
N ARG A 214 9.08 -17.73 25.80
CA ARG A 214 8.58 -18.43 24.60
C ARG A 214 7.78 -17.52 23.64
N VAL A 215 7.03 -16.56 24.16
CA VAL A 215 6.29 -15.58 23.34
C VAL A 215 7.25 -14.62 22.66
N HIS A 216 8.30 -14.21 23.35
CA HIS A 216 9.36 -13.40 22.75
C HIS A 216 10.10 -14.13 21.62
N ILE A 217 10.33 -15.44 21.73
CA ILE A 217 10.88 -16.27 20.64
C ILE A 217 9.92 -16.28 19.46
N MET A 218 8.64 -16.54 19.71
CA MET A 218 7.60 -16.59 18.67
C MET A 218 7.56 -15.30 17.82
N TYR A 219 7.63 -14.13 18.45
CA TYR A 219 7.67 -12.87 17.70
C TYR A 219 8.89 -12.73 16.79
N ARG A 220 10.00 -13.41 17.08
CA ARG A 220 11.24 -13.34 16.28
C ARG A 220 11.29 -14.33 15.13
N THR A 221 10.34 -15.23 15.02
CA THR A 221 10.15 -16.06 13.83
C THR A 221 9.72 -15.22 12.61
N ASN A 222 9.07 -14.06 12.84
CA ASN A 222 8.84 -13.10 11.78
C ASN A 222 10.11 -12.23 11.57
N PRO A 223 10.70 -12.24 10.34
CA PRO A 223 11.92 -11.49 10.04
C PRO A 223 11.83 -10.00 10.36
N LEU A 224 10.71 -9.36 10.00
CA LEU A 224 10.52 -7.93 10.22
C LEU A 224 10.32 -7.59 11.69
N GLN A 225 9.59 -8.43 12.43
CA GLN A 225 9.46 -8.23 13.88
C GLN A 225 10.80 -8.43 14.59
N GLY A 226 11.60 -9.42 14.16
CA GLY A 226 12.96 -9.61 14.65
C GLY A 226 13.84 -8.39 14.43
N PHE A 227 13.77 -7.80 13.23
CA PHE A 227 14.46 -6.56 12.89
C PHE A 227 14.03 -5.38 13.78
N PHE A 228 12.74 -5.07 13.86
CA PHE A 228 12.25 -3.95 14.67
C PHE A 228 12.57 -4.08 16.15
N ARG A 229 12.58 -5.30 16.69
CA ARG A 229 12.95 -5.54 18.08
C ARG A 229 14.44 -5.31 18.34
N MET A 230 15.30 -5.61 17.37
CA MET A 230 16.72 -5.29 17.47
C MET A 230 16.97 -3.77 17.40
N VAL A 231 16.26 -3.05 16.50
CA VAL A 231 16.32 -1.59 16.45
C VAL A 231 15.92 -0.99 17.79
N ARG A 232 14.77 -1.40 18.33
CA ARG A 232 14.27 -0.92 19.63
C ARG A 232 15.25 -1.22 20.76
N TRP A 233 15.79 -2.44 20.81
CA TRP A 233 16.78 -2.83 21.81
C TRP A 233 18.02 -1.94 21.75
N SER A 234 18.58 -1.71 20.57
CA SER A 234 19.77 -0.87 20.38
C SER A 234 19.54 0.56 20.85
N VAL A 235 18.40 1.16 20.48
CA VAL A 235 18.05 2.52 20.90
C VAL A 235 17.79 2.57 22.40
N SER A 236 17.10 1.59 23.00
CA SER A 236 16.84 1.53 24.44
C SER A 236 18.13 1.52 25.26
N VAL A 237 19.11 0.68 24.87
CA VAL A 237 20.41 0.62 25.53
C VAL A 237 21.13 1.98 25.50
N LEU A 238 21.10 2.67 24.35
CA LEU A 238 21.78 3.94 24.18
C LEU A 238 21.08 5.12 24.88
N THR A 239 19.77 5.03 25.08
CA THR A 239 18.98 6.07 25.78
C THR A 239 18.85 5.79 27.28
N GLY A 240 19.51 4.75 27.80
CA GLY A 240 19.48 4.40 29.23
C GLY A 240 18.17 3.79 29.71
N THR A 241 17.27 3.37 28.78
CA THR A 241 16.04 2.69 29.14
C THR A 241 16.26 1.18 29.23
N THR A 242 15.58 0.51 30.18
CA THR A 242 15.71 -0.95 30.35
C THR A 242 15.11 -1.70 29.17
N PRO A 243 15.92 -2.47 28.42
CA PRO A 243 15.39 -3.24 27.31
C PRO A 243 14.56 -4.43 27.81
N ILE A 244 13.41 -4.65 27.17
CA ILE A 244 12.45 -5.73 27.53
C ILE A 244 13.07 -7.12 27.33
N THR A 245 14.08 -7.29 26.45
CA THR A 245 14.67 -8.58 26.10
C THR A 245 16.18 -8.50 25.95
N GLY A 246 16.87 -9.61 26.23
CA GLY A 246 18.32 -9.70 26.16
C GLY A 246 18.88 -9.63 24.73
N PHE A 247 20.19 -9.33 24.62
CA PHE A 247 20.93 -9.21 23.36
C PHE A 247 20.83 -10.45 22.48
N TRP A 248 21.06 -11.63 23.03
CA TRP A 248 21.12 -12.89 22.26
C TRP A 248 19.82 -13.23 21.54
N LEU A 249 18.70 -12.94 22.17
CA LEU A 249 17.40 -13.17 21.56
C LEU A 249 17.13 -12.19 20.38
N ASN A 250 17.60 -10.94 20.50
CA ASN A 250 17.49 -9.97 19.42
C ASN A 250 18.48 -10.29 18.28
N LEU A 251 19.67 -10.81 18.61
CA LEU A 251 20.63 -11.30 17.63
C LEU A 251 20.07 -12.49 16.82
N ALA A 252 19.36 -13.41 17.48
CA ALA A 252 18.65 -14.48 16.78
C ALA A 252 17.58 -13.93 15.81
N GLY A 253 16.82 -12.91 16.20
CA GLY A 253 15.84 -12.25 15.33
C GLY A 253 16.49 -11.60 14.11
N ILE A 254 17.63 -10.92 14.28
CA ILE A 254 18.35 -10.32 13.15
C ILE A 254 18.95 -11.38 12.21
N SER A 255 19.39 -12.52 12.75
CA SER A 255 19.87 -13.65 11.94
C SER A 255 18.76 -14.22 11.05
N VAL A 256 17.52 -14.31 11.55
CA VAL A 256 16.34 -14.68 10.76
C VAL A 256 16.09 -13.65 9.66
N PHE A 257 16.21 -12.35 9.95
CA PHE A 257 16.05 -11.28 8.97
C PHE A 257 17.12 -11.33 7.87
N LEU A 258 18.38 -11.60 8.20
CA LEU A 258 19.45 -11.75 7.21
C LEU A 258 19.25 -12.99 6.34
N GLY A 259 18.86 -14.12 6.94
CA GLY A 259 18.49 -15.32 6.20
C GLY A 259 17.33 -15.10 5.24
N PHE A 260 16.33 -14.35 5.67
CA PHE A 260 15.20 -13.93 4.84
C PHE A 260 15.62 -13.14 3.59
N GLY A 261 16.63 -12.27 3.68
CA GLY A 261 17.21 -11.58 2.53
C GLY A 261 18.03 -12.47 1.61
N ALA A 262 18.78 -13.44 2.18
CA ALA A 262 19.65 -14.33 1.42
C ALA A 262 18.86 -15.36 0.58
N LEU A 263 17.73 -15.86 1.08
CA LEU A 263 16.96 -16.92 0.42
C LEU A 263 16.47 -16.54 -0.99
N PRO A 264 15.85 -15.37 -1.24
CA PRO A 264 15.42 -14.97 -2.58
C PRO A 264 16.60 -14.79 -3.56
N VAL A 265 17.76 -14.34 -3.09
CA VAL A 265 18.97 -14.20 -3.92
C VAL A 265 19.47 -15.57 -4.34
N LEU A 266 19.60 -16.52 -3.41
CA LEU A 266 20.04 -17.88 -3.71
C LEU A 266 19.06 -18.59 -4.65
N PHE A 267 17.76 -18.45 -4.39
CA PHE A 267 16.71 -18.98 -5.26
C PHE A 267 16.78 -18.36 -6.65
N GLY A 268 16.87 -17.03 -6.72
CA GLY A 268 16.95 -16.28 -7.98
C GLY A 268 18.18 -16.64 -8.79
N MET A 269 19.35 -16.73 -8.16
CA MET A 269 20.59 -17.14 -8.80
C MET A 269 20.47 -18.55 -9.39
N ARG A 270 20.05 -19.54 -8.60
CA ARG A 270 19.89 -20.92 -9.06
C ARG A 270 18.92 -21.03 -10.23
N ARG A 271 17.81 -20.31 -10.17
CA ARG A 271 16.81 -20.29 -11.24
C ARG A 271 17.31 -19.59 -12.48
N PHE A 272 18.07 -18.49 -12.34
CA PHE A 272 18.67 -17.76 -13.45
C PHE A 272 19.78 -18.57 -14.14
N GLU A 273 20.60 -19.31 -13.38
CA GLU A 273 21.63 -20.20 -13.92
C GLU A 273 21.06 -21.34 -14.78
N ARG A 274 19.88 -21.85 -14.39
CA ARG A 274 19.17 -22.93 -15.11
C ARG A 274 18.27 -22.44 -16.24
N ALA A 275 18.04 -21.13 -16.35
CA ALA A 275 17.15 -20.58 -17.36
C ALA A 275 17.78 -20.72 -18.74
N ASP A 276 17.04 -21.30 -19.67
CA ASP A 276 17.42 -21.28 -21.09
C ASP A 276 17.16 -19.88 -21.65
N LEU A 277 18.24 -19.20 -22.06
CA LEU A 277 18.18 -17.88 -22.66
C LEU A 277 18.03 -17.95 -24.19
N THR A 278 18.12 -19.14 -24.78
CA THR A 278 18.02 -19.35 -26.23
C THR A 278 16.57 -19.48 -26.71
N GLU A 279 15.67 -19.97 -25.86
CA GLU A 279 14.26 -20.23 -26.16
C GLU A 279 13.29 -19.21 -25.59
N GLU A 280 13.57 -17.91 -25.61
CA GLU A 280 12.50 -16.95 -25.34
C GLU A 280 11.70 -16.61 -26.61
N LYS A 281 11.17 -17.63 -27.29
CA LYS A 281 9.85 -17.52 -27.90
C LYS A 281 8.84 -17.52 -26.74
N SER A 282 8.09 -16.45 -26.64
CA SER A 282 6.90 -16.32 -25.79
C SER A 282 5.93 -17.51 -26.00
N GLY A 283 6.31 -18.66 -25.47
CA GLY A 283 5.38 -19.75 -25.31
C GLY A 283 4.34 -19.32 -24.29
N PRO A 284 3.05 -19.59 -24.49
CA PRO A 284 2.00 -19.22 -23.57
C PRO A 284 2.37 -19.72 -22.18
N GLY A 285 2.44 -18.80 -21.21
CA GLY A 285 2.69 -19.12 -19.80
C GLY A 285 1.65 -20.12 -19.29
N TRP A 286 1.88 -20.75 -18.12
CA TRP A 286 0.88 -21.66 -17.53
C TRP A 286 -0.51 -21.03 -17.44
N ALA A 287 -0.60 -19.72 -17.19
CA ALA A 287 -1.85 -18.96 -17.20
C ALA A 287 -2.43 -18.85 -18.63
N ASP A 288 -1.57 -18.74 -19.65
CA ASP A 288 -2.02 -18.76 -21.05
C ASP A 288 -2.40 -20.18 -21.49
N ARG A 289 -1.72 -21.21 -21.00
CA ARG A 289 -2.11 -22.63 -21.23
C ARG A 289 -3.41 -22.96 -20.53
N LEU A 290 -3.64 -22.45 -19.31
CA LEU A 290 -4.94 -22.55 -18.63
C LEU A 290 -6.04 -21.77 -19.37
N SER A 291 -5.71 -20.58 -19.88
CA SER A 291 -6.65 -19.79 -20.67
C SER A 291 -6.92 -20.39 -22.05
N VAL A 292 -5.93 -21.05 -22.66
CA VAL A 292 -6.10 -21.82 -23.92
C VAL A 292 -6.89 -23.10 -23.66
N SER A 293 -6.61 -23.85 -22.59
CA SER A 293 -7.40 -25.04 -22.23
C SER A 293 -8.83 -24.70 -21.79
N LEU A 294 -9.03 -23.55 -21.16
CA LEU A 294 -10.36 -23.02 -20.87
C LEU A 294 -11.05 -22.45 -22.11
N ARG A 295 -10.29 -21.90 -23.08
CA ARG A 295 -10.82 -21.46 -24.38
C ARG A 295 -11.22 -22.65 -25.25
N SER A 296 -10.41 -23.70 -25.31
CA SER A 296 -10.74 -24.92 -26.07
C SER A 296 -11.91 -25.69 -25.47
N ALA A 297 -12.18 -25.52 -24.16
CA ALA A 297 -13.39 -26.08 -23.52
C ALA A 297 -14.64 -25.20 -23.71
N THR A 298 -14.50 -23.96 -24.20
CA THR A 298 -15.59 -22.99 -24.37
C THR A 298 -15.72 -22.44 -25.80
N GLU A 299 -14.97 -22.93 -26.79
CA GLU A 299 -15.24 -22.58 -28.18
C GLU A 299 -16.48 -23.34 -28.67
N PRO A 300 -17.61 -22.65 -28.89
CA PRO A 300 -18.63 -23.20 -29.77
C PRO A 300 -18.03 -23.22 -31.18
N SER A 301 -18.13 -24.40 -31.81
CA SER A 301 -17.76 -24.63 -33.18
C SER A 301 -18.08 -23.45 -34.09
N SER A 302 -17.14 -23.11 -34.96
CA SER A 302 -17.18 -22.05 -35.99
C SER A 302 -18.40 -22.17 -36.89
N GLY A 303 -19.55 -21.74 -36.42
CA GLY A 303 -20.81 -21.90 -37.17
C GLY A 303 -21.86 -20.84 -36.90
N SER A 304 -21.59 -19.78 -36.13
CA SER A 304 -22.59 -18.72 -36.00
C SER A 304 -22.04 -17.40 -35.47
N LEU A 305 -21.31 -16.67 -36.32
CA LEU A 305 -21.08 -15.23 -36.14
C LEU A 305 -22.40 -14.40 -36.23
N SER A 306 -23.54 -15.05 -36.51
CA SER A 306 -24.84 -14.42 -36.67
C SER A 306 -25.72 -14.37 -35.41
N ARG A 307 -25.20 -14.83 -34.24
CA ARG A 307 -25.95 -14.76 -32.97
C ARG A 307 -25.11 -14.13 -31.86
N LEU A 308 -24.59 -12.94 -32.10
CA LEU A 308 -24.30 -12.03 -30.99
C LEU A 308 -25.67 -11.49 -30.52
N PRO A 309 -26.06 -11.70 -29.23
CA PRO A 309 -27.34 -11.19 -28.71
C PRO A 309 -27.26 -9.69 -28.43
N PHE A 310 -26.69 -8.92 -29.37
CA PHE A 310 -26.40 -7.50 -29.21
C PHE A 310 -27.39 -6.57 -29.88
N VAL A 311 -28.40 -7.11 -30.54
CA VAL A 311 -29.41 -6.27 -31.20
C VAL A 311 -30.80 -6.83 -30.95
N SER A 312 -31.31 -6.64 -29.74
CA SER A 312 -32.73 -6.44 -29.58
C SER A 312 -32.99 -4.94 -29.66
N ALA A 313 -33.67 -4.50 -30.70
CA ALA A 313 -33.95 -3.11 -31.02
C ALA A 313 -34.89 -2.36 -30.03
N GLY A 314 -34.94 -2.79 -28.77
CA GLY A 314 -35.81 -2.30 -27.71
C GLY A 314 -35.14 -1.75 -26.47
N ASP A 315 -33.83 -1.95 -26.29
CA ASP A 315 -33.17 -1.52 -25.04
C ASP A 315 -32.66 -0.07 -25.17
N ARG A 316 -33.40 0.85 -24.55
CA ARG A 316 -33.14 2.30 -24.59
C ARG A 316 -31.88 2.73 -23.84
N SER A 317 -31.20 1.84 -23.09
CA SER A 317 -29.94 2.12 -22.40
C SER A 317 -28.72 1.56 -23.16
N ARG A 318 -27.96 2.43 -23.82
CA ARG A 318 -26.70 2.08 -24.50
C ARG A 318 -25.59 1.63 -23.55
N ILE A 319 -25.75 1.85 -22.24
CA ILE A 319 -24.79 1.55 -21.18
C ILE A 319 -24.84 0.08 -20.77
N GLY A 320 -26.01 -0.56 -20.80
CA GLY A 320 -26.21 -1.95 -20.34
C GLY A 320 -25.29 -2.98 -20.99
N PRO A 321 -25.18 -3.03 -22.33
CA PRO A 321 -24.27 -3.93 -23.02
C PRO A 321 -22.78 -3.70 -22.67
N ILE A 322 -22.34 -2.44 -22.56
CA ILE A 322 -20.97 -2.06 -22.17
C ILE A 322 -20.69 -2.58 -20.76
N LEU A 323 -21.62 -2.36 -19.82
CA LEU A 323 -21.50 -2.78 -18.43
C LEU A 323 -21.38 -4.31 -18.31
N ARG A 324 -22.27 -5.07 -18.96
CA ARG A 324 -22.23 -6.56 -18.91
C ARG A 324 -20.96 -7.12 -19.53
N GLY A 325 -20.55 -6.59 -20.67
CA GLY A 325 -19.34 -7.02 -21.36
C GLY A 325 -18.07 -6.75 -20.53
N ASP A 326 -17.96 -5.54 -19.97
CA ASP A 326 -16.83 -5.13 -19.14
C ASP A 326 -16.81 -5.88 -17.79
N LEU A 327 -17.97 -6.11 -17.16
CA LEU A 327 -18.09 -6.86 -15.91
C LEU A 327 -17.56 -8.28 -16.08
N ASN A 328 -18.04 -9.02 -17.09
CA ASN A 328 -17.61 -10.38 -17.35
C ASN A 328 -16.10 -10.46 -17.67
N ARG A 329 -15.58 -9.50 -18.44
CA ARG A 329 -14.15 -9.45 -18.78
C ARG A 329 -13.29 -9.14 -17.57
N THR A 330 -13.73 -8.20 -16.72
CA THR A 330 -13.00 -7.75 -15.55
C THR A 330 -12.97 -8.81 -14.45
N LEU A 331 -14.08 -9.46 -14.17
CA LEU A 331 -14.16 -10.56 -13.19
C LEU A 331 -13.33 -11.78 -13.57
N LYS A 332 -13.10 -12.02 -14.88
CA LYS A 332 -12.21 -13.07 -15.37
C LYS A 332 -10.73 -12.70 -15.29
N SER A 333 -10.41 -11.44 -15.00
CA SER A 333 -9.02 -10.98 -14.84
C SER A 333 -8.42 -11.53 -13.54
N TRP A 334 -7.31 -12.25 -13.64
CA TRP A 334 -6.59 -12.79 -12.48
C TRP A 334 -6.12 -11.68 -11.52
N ILE A 335 -5.83 -10.47 -12.03
CA ILE A 335 -5.44 -9.31 -11.22
C ILE A 335 -6.60 -8.88 -10.32
N VAL A 336 -7.81 -8.83 -10.86
CA VAL A 336 -9.01 -8.45 -10.11
C VAL A 336 -9.39 -9.54 -9.11
N GLN A 337 -9.31 -10.81 -9.51
CA GLN A 337 -9.52 -11.93 -8.60
C GLN A 337 -8.49 -11.94 -7.46
N GLY A 338 -7.22 -11.70 -7.79
CA GLY A 338 -6.15 -11.55 -6.81
C GLY A 338 -6.37 -10.36 -5.86
N ALA A 339 -6.87 -9.24 -6.37
CA ALA A 339 -7.20 -8.06 -5.55
C ALA A 339 -8.38 -8.33 -4.60
N ILE A 340 -9.42 -9.02 -5.08
CA ILE A 340 -10.56 -9.42 -4.24
C ILE A 340 -10.10 -10.41 -3.17
N LEU A 341 -9.30 -11.41 -3.54
CA LEU A 341 -8.73 -12.36 -2.58
C LEU A 341 -7.87 -11.66 -1.54
N LEU A 342 -6.99 -10.75 -1.96
CA LEU A 342 -6.18 -9.95 -1.05
C LEU A 342 -7.05 -9.11 -0.11
N PHE A 343 -8.10 -8.48 -0.63
CA PHE A 343 -9.06 -7.72 0.17
C PHE A 343 -9.70 -8.60 1.25
N VAL A 344 -10.19 -9.78 0.90
CA VAL A 344 -10.77 -10.74 1.84
C VAL A 344 -9.73 -11.17 2.88
N LEU A 345 -8.51 -11.49 2.44
CA LEU A 345 -7.41 -11.90 3.33
C LEU A 345 -6.96 -10.79 4.28
N LEU A 346 -7.11 -9.53 3.91
CA LEU A 346 -6.80 -8.40 4.78
C LEU A 346 -7.95 -8.11 5.77
N VAL A 347 -9.18 -8.13 5.30
CA VAL A 347 -10.34 -7.68 6.08
C VAL A 347 -10.87 -8.77 7.01
N ALA A 348 -11.12 -9.97 6.52
CA ALA A 348 -11.81 -10.99 7.32
C ALA A 348 -11.11 -11.32 8.65
N PRO A 349 -9.77 -11.49 8.67
CA PRO A 349 -9.09 -11.78 9.91
C PRO A 349 -8.93 -10.55 10.82
N SER A 350 -8.82 -9.35 10.24
CA SER A 350 -8.80 -8.12 11.04
C SER A 350 -10.14 -7.94 11.75
N VAL A 351 -11.26 -8.06 11.04
CA VAL A 351 -12.62 -8.06 11.61
C VAL A 351 -12.75 -9.10 12.73
N TRP A 352 -12.26 -10.33 12.50
CA TRP A 352 -12.29 -11.38 13.50
C TRP A 352 -11.49 -11.03 14.76
N GLN A 353 -10.41 -10.29 14.64
CA GLN A 353 -9.58 -9.85 15.77
C GLN A 353 -10.15 -8.62 16.46
N ASP A 354 -10.59 -7.62 15.71
CA ASP A 354 -11.03 -6.32 16.22
C ASP A 354 -12.35 -6.45 17.01
N LEU A 355 -13.22 -7.37 16.59
CA LEU A 355 -14.47 -7.66 17.32
C LEU A 355 -14.30 -8.66 18.48
N ARG A 356 -13.08 -8.99 18.93
CA ARG A 356 -12.90 -9.85 20.13
C ARG A 356 -13.25 -9.10 21.41
N PRO A 357 -13.87 -9.77 22.40
CA PRO A 357 -14.03 -9.20 23.73
C PRO A 357 -12.65 -8.79 24.29
N GLY A 358 -12.50 -7.54 24.70
CA GLY A 358 -11.25 -6.99 25.20
C GLY A 358 -10.20 -6.61 24.14
N ALA A 359 -10.51 -6.74 22.85
CA ALA A 359 -9.68 -6.19 21.79
C ALA A 359 -9.93 -4.69 21.68
N GLY A 360 -9.26 -3.90 22.50
CA GLY A 360 -9.06 -2.48 22.27
C GLY A 360 -7.80 -2.25 21.43
N MET A 361 -7.73 -1.14 20.69
CA MET A 361 -6.47 -0.67 20.11
C MET A 361 -5.41 -0.65 21.22
N ILE A 362 -4.19 -1.06 20.92
CA ILE A 362 -3.04 -1.07 21.83
C ILE A 362 -2.96 0.31 22.54
N GLY A 363 -3.31 0.35 23.82
CA GLY A 363 -3.33 1.57 24.65
C GLY A 363 -4.67 1.97 25.25
N ALA A 364 -5.79 1.36 24.87
CA ALA A 364 -7.06 1.58 25.52
C ALA A 364 -7.25 0.58 26.68
N SER A 365 -6.63 0.86 27.79
CA SER A 365 -7.00 0.28 29.07
C SER A 365 -8.39 0.80 29.45
N GLN A 366 -9.36 -0.09 29.55
CA GLN A 366 -10.72 0.08 30.03
C GLN A 366 -11.82 0.33 28.99
N GLY A 367 -12.63 -0.72 28.75
CA GLY A 367 -14.04 -0.57 28.47
C GLY A 367 -14.45 0.04 27.14
N ILE A 368 -13.79 -0.33 26.03
CA ILE A 368 -14.33 0.00 24.70
C ILE A 368 -15.66 -0.74 24.56
N SER A 369 -16.73 0.03 24.35
CA SER A 369 -18.06 -0.55 24.13
C SER A 369 -18.06 -1.35 22.81
N PRO A 370 -18.88 -2.39 22.68
CA PRO A 370 -19.03 -3.07 21.39
C PRO A 370 -19.45 -2.13 20.26
N ALA A 371 -20.19 -1.07 20.55
CA ALA A 371 -20.55 -0.03 19.58
C ALA A 371 -19.32 0.73 19.06
N ASP A 372 -18.36 1.05 19.92
CA ASP A 372 -17.11 1.70 19.50
C ASP A 372 -16.25 0.76 18.61
N GLN A 373 -16.28 -0.55 18.88
CA GLN A 373 -15.62 -1.55 18.05
C GLN A 373 -16.22 -1.60 16.63
N VAL A 374 -17.54 -1.38 16.49
CA VAL A 374 -18.20 -1.27 15.19
C VAL A 374 -17.73 -0.03 14.42
N VAL A 375 -17.52 1.08 15.11
CA VAL A 375 -16.95 2.29 14.50
C VAL A 375 -15.52 2.03 14.04
N ASP A 376 -14.71 1.32 14.80
CA ASP A 376 -13.33 0.97 14.43
C ASP A 376 -13.23 0.10 13.16
N LEU A 377 -14.31 -0.57 12.73
CA LEU A 377 -14.36 -1.25 11.44
C LEU A 377 -14.09 -0.31 10.26
N THR A 378 -14.43 0.97 10.35
CA THR A 378 -14.15 1.95 9.30
C THR A 378 -12.65 2.05 9.02
N TYR A 379 -11.81 2.04 10.06
CA TYR A 379 -10.34 2.01 9.93
C TYR A 379 -9.86 0.69 9.31
N THR A 380 -10.42 -0.44 9.76
CA THR A 380 -10.08 -1.77 9.25
C THR A 380 -10.34 -1.89 7.76
N PHE A 381 -11.42 -1.30 7.25
CA PHE A 381 -11.78 -1.35 5.84
C PHE A 381 -11.09 -0.29 4.98
N THR A 382 -10.69 0.86 5.54
CA THR A 382 -10.22 2.02 4.77
C THR A 382 -9.09 1.66 3.81
N LEU A 383 -7.94 1.21 4.29
CA LEU A 383 -6.79 0.91 3.43
C LEU A 383 -7.06 -0.23 2.44
N PRO A 384 -7.65 -1.38 2.84
CA PRO A 384 -8.03 -2.44 1.91
C PRO A 384 -8.97 -1.98 0.79
N VAL A 385 -9.96 -1.12 1.09
CA VAL A 385 -10.89 -0.57 0.09
C VAL A 385 -10.15 0.33 -0.91
N LEU A 386 -9.22 1.18 -0.44
CA LEU A 386 -8.41 2.03 -1.31
C LEU A 386 -7.53 1.19 -2.25
N ILE A 387 -6.92 0.11 -1.74
CA ILE A 387 -6.11 -0.83 -2.54
C ILE A 387 -6.99 -1.54 -3.58
N LEU A 388 -8.15 -2.06 -3.17
CA LEU A 388 -9.10 -2.73 -4.06
C LEU A 388 -9.59 -1.80 -5.17
N GLY A 389 -10.08 -0.61 -4.81
CA GLY A 389 -10.58 0.39 -5.76
C GLY A 389 -9.49 0.84 -6.75
N THR A 390 -8.25 1.03 -6.26
CA THR A 390 -7.10 1.34 -7.12
C THR A 390 -6.84 0.21 -8.10
N THR A 391 -6.71 -1.03 -7.62
CA THR A 391 -6.35 -2.19 -8.46
C THR A 391 -7.43 -2.48 -9.51
N VAL A 392 -8.70 -2.35 -9.14
CA VAL A 392 -9.83 -2.56 -10.05
C VAL A 392 -9.98 -1.42 -11.06
N GLY A 393 -9.65 -0.17 -10.67
CA GLY A 393 -9.98 1.04 -11.43
C GLY A 393 -8.85 1.60 -12.30
N TYR A 394 -7.55 1.46 -11.93
CA TYR A 394 -6.45 2.21 -12.56
C TYR A 394 -6.25 1.93 -14.06
N GLN A 395 -6.65 0.75 -14.53
CA GLN A 395 -6.59 0.36 -15.96
C GLN A 395 -7.92 0.52 -16.69
N ALA A 396 -8.97 1.01 -16.05
CA ALA A 396 -10.33 0.96 -16.58
C ALA A 396 -10.46 1.58 -17.98
N VAL A 397 -9.82 2.72 -18.22
CA VAL A 397 -9.84 3.43 -19.51
C VAL A 397 -8.48 3.40 -20.18
N VAL A 398 -7.40 3.67 -19.43
CA VAL A 398 -6.05 3.72 -19.98
C VAL A 398 -5.59 2.38 -20.56
N GLY A 399 -6.01 1.25 -19.96
CA GLY A 399 -5.68 -0.08 -20.47
C GLY A 399 -6.24 -0.35 -21.87
N GLU A 400 -7.44 0.14 -22.17
CA GLU A 400 -8.03 0.01 -23.51
C GLU A 400 -7.40 0.98 -24.53
N ARG A 401 -6.91 2.13 -24.06
CA ARG A 401 -6.14 3.04 -24.91
C ARG A 401 -4.80 2.43 -25.31
N GLU A 402 -4.06 1.85 -24.36
CA GLU A 402 -2.78 1.19 -24.61
C GLU A 402 -2.91 -0.04 -25.52
N SER A 403 -4.01 -0.80 -25.40
CA SER A 403 -4.28 -1.98 -26.25
C SER A 403 -4.92 -1.64 -27.60
N GLY A 404 -5.29 -0.39 -27.84
CA GLY A 404 -6.00 0.03 -29.06
C GLY A 404 -7.46 -0.41 -29.13
N THR A 405 -7.98 -1.15 -28.14
CA THR A 405 -9.37 -1.65 -28.11
C THR A 405 -10.40 -0.55 -28.00
N VAL A 406 -10.01 0.66 -27.56
CA VAL A 406 -10.90 1.85 -27.53
C VAL A 406 -11.50 2.14 -28.91
N ARG A 407 -10.75 1.94 -30.02
CA ARG A 407 -11.26 2.14 -31.39
C ARG A 407 -12.38 1.17 -31.73
N LEU A 408 -12.24 -0.08 -31.29
CA LEU A 408 -13.24 -1.13 -31.52
C LEU A 408 -14.52 -0.84 -30.75
N VAL A 409 -14.40 -0.40 -29.50
CA VAL A 409 -15.55 -0.07 -28.63
C VAL A 409 -16.27 1.17 -29.12
N LEU A 410 -15.55 2.19 -29.62
CA LEU A 410 -16.15 3.41 -30.18
C LEU A 410 -16.69 3.23 -31.61
N GLY A 411 -16.34 2.14 -32.30
CA GLY A 411 -17.00 1.71 -33.53
C GLY A 411 -18.39 1.12 -33.32
N LEU A 412 -18.75 0.77 -32.08
CA LEU A 412 -20.10 0.39 -31.69
C LEU A 412 -20.95 1.66 -31.49
N PRO A 413 -22.31 1.60 -31.58
CA PRO A 413 -23.19 2.75 -31.42
C PRO A 413 -23.22 3.25 -29.97
N GLY A 414 -22.11 3.81 -29.47
CA GLY A 414 -21.91 4.36 -28.13
C GLY A 414 -21.12 5.67 -28.17
N THR A 415 -21.36 6.54 -27.21
CA THR A 415 -20.61 7.79 -27.04
C THR A 415 -19.39 7.55 -26.12
N ARG A 416 -18.39 8.43 -26.20
CA ARG A 416 -17.25 8.43 -25.25
C ARG A 416 -17.70 8.59 -23.79
N ARG A 417 -18.86 9.26 -23.57
CA ARG A 417 -19.49 9.39 -22.26
C ARG A 417 -20.02 8.05 -21.77
N ASP A 418 -20.70 7.30 -22.64
CA ASP A 418 -21.25 5.99 -22.28
C ASP A 418 -20.14 4.99 -21.92
N LEU A 419 -18.98 5.09 -22.58
CA LEU A 419 -17.80 4.32 -22.26
C LEU A 419 -17.29 4.62 -20.84
N VAL A 420 -17.08 5.91 -20.51
CA VAL A 420 -16.54 6.30 -19.19
C VAL A 420 -17.52 5.95 -18.07
N VAL A 421 -18.81 6.24 -18.26
CA VAL A 421 -19.86 5.94 -17.28
C VAL A 421 -20.04 4.42 -17.12
N GLY A 422 -20.08 3.67 -18.22
CA GLY A 422 -20.18 2.21 -18.18
C GLY A 422 -18.99 1.57 -17.43
N LYS A 423 -17.77 2.06 -17.69
CA LYS A 423 -16.58 1.63 -16.98
C LYS A 423 -16.63 1.95 -15.47
N LEU A 424 -17.05 3.18 -15.13
CA LEU A 424 -17.21 3.58 -13.74
C LEU A 424 -18.19 2.68 -13.01
N LEU A 425 -19.39 2.49 -13.57
CA LEU A 425 -20.41 1.64 -12.96
C LEU A 425 -19.94 0.19 -12.78
N THR A 426 -19.23 -0.37 -13.77
CA THR A 426 -18.66 -1.70 -13.66
C THR A 426 -17.65 -1.79 -12.51
N ARG A 427 -16.73 -0.82 -12.39
CA ARG A 427 -15.71 -0.83 -11.34
C ARG A 427 -16.31 -0.67 -9.95
N VAL A 428 -17.24 0.27 -9.80
CA VAL A 428 -17.97 0.47 -8.54
C VAL A 428 -18.76 -0.80 -8.17
N ALA A 429 -19.46 -1.42 -9.12
CA ALA A 429 -20.20 -2.65 -8.86
C ALA A 429 -19.30 -3.80 -8.38
N ILE A 430 -18.10 -3.97 -8.98
CA ILE A 430 -17.13 -5.01 -8.55
C ILE A 430 -16.63 -4.74 -7.14
N VAL A 431 -16.29 -3.48 -6.82
CA VAL A 431 -15.79 -3.11 -5.50
C VAL A 431 -16.87 -3.30 -4.44
N ILE A 432 -18.10 -2.86 -4.70
CA ILE A 432 -19.23 -3.07 -3.78
C ILE A 432 -19.51 -4.57 -3.61
N ALA A 433 -19.51 -5.36 -4.70
CA ALA A 433 -19.72 -6.80 -4.63
C ALA A 433 -18.65 -7.53 -3.79
N ALA A 434 -17.43 -6.99 -3.69
CA ALA A 434 -16.40 -7.52 -2.81
C ALA A 434 -16.58 -7.08 -1.35
N ILE A 435 -17.04 -5.84 -1.12
CA ILE A 435 -17.20 -5.25 0.22
C ILE A 435 -18.40 -5.85 0.96
N VAL A 436 -19.56 -5.98 0.29
CA VAL A 436 -20.81 -6.42 0.92
C VAL A 436 -20.69 -7.76 1.64
N PRO A 437 -20.09 -8.83 1.08
CA PRO A 437 -19.89 -10.07 1.80
C PRO A 437 -19.04 -9.92 3.07
N MET A 438 -18.05 -9.02 3.05
CA MET A 438 -17.19 -8.76 4.21
C MET A 438 -17.91 -7.96 5.29
N LEU A 439 -18.80 -7.05 4.92
CA LEU A 439 -19.68 -6.37 5.87
C LEU A 439 -20.67 -7.36 6.50
N LEU A 440 -21.28 -8.24 5.72
CA LEU A 440 -22.16 -9.30 6.25
C LEU A 440 -21.40 -10.26 7.17
N PHE A 441 -20.15 -10.59 6.84
CA PHE A 441 -19.29 -11.37 7.71
C PHE A 441 -18.99 -10.63 9.03
N ALA A 442 -18.71 -9.32 8.99
CA ALA A 442 -18.46 -8.51 10.17
C ALA A 442 -19.70 -8.45 11.09
N GLU A 443 -20.88 -8.27 10.51
CA GLU A 443 -22.15 -8.30 11.24
C GLU A 443 -22.42 -9.68 11.85
N GLY A 444 -22.15 -10.76 11.11
CA GLY A 444 -22.27 -12.12 11.63
C GLY A 444 -21.35 -12.39 12.83
N VAL A 445 -20.11 -11.89 12.79
CA VAL A 445 -19.16 -12.00 13.90
C VAL A 445 -19.64 -11.16 15.10
N LEU A 446 -20.14 -9.96 14.85
CA LEU A 446 -20.69 -9.08 15.89
C LEU A 446 -21.86 -9.73 16.59
N LEU A 447 -22.86 -10.19 15.86
CA LEU A 447 -24.03 -10.92 16.38
C LEU A 447 -23.64 -12.16 17.19
N TRP A 448 -22.71 -12.95 16.67
CA TRP A 448 -22.25 -14.15 17.37
C TRP A 448 -21.56 -13.86 18.70
N ARG A 449 -20.88 -12.73 18.82
CA ARG A 449 -20.08 -12.38 20.00
C ARG A 449 -20.81 -11.53 21.03
N SER A 450 -21.57 -10.53 20.60
CA SER A 450 -22.27 -9.59 21.47
C SER A 450 -23.71 -9.95 21.72
N GLY A 451 -24.31 -10.78 20.85
CA GLY A 451 -25.75 -11.06 20.86
C GLY A 451 -26.62 -9.88 20.41
N ASP A 452 -26.01 -8.69 20.17
CA ASP A 452 -26.68 -7.47 19.69
C ASP A 452 -26.06 -7.04 18.36
N PRO A 453 -26.86 -6.77 17.31
CA PRO A 453 -26.33 -6.34 16.01
C PRO A 453 -25.80 -4.91 16.00
N TYR A 454 -26.09 -4.07 16.99
CA TYR A 454 -25.79 -2.63 16.97
C TYR A 454 -26.16 -1.98 15.61
N LEU A 455 -27.30 -2.39 15.05
CA LEU A 455 -27.67 -2.23 13.64
C LEU A 455 -27.53 -0.79 13.13
N VAL A 456 -27.90 0.20 13.93
CA VAL A 456 -27.86 1.62 13.52
C VAL A 456 -26.41 2.07 13.34
N VAL A 457 -25.52 1.75 14.28
CA VAL A 457 -24.09 2.07 14.22
C VAL A 457 -23.43 1.30 13.07
N PHE A 458 -23.75 0.02 12.96
CA PHE A 458 -23.23 -0.83 11.87
C PHE A 458 -23.63 -0.32 10.50
N LEU A 459 -24.89 0.02 10.27
CA LEU A 459 -25.36 0.57 8.98
C LEU A 459 -24.73 1.94 8.68
N ALA A 460 -24.48 2.78 9.68
CA ALA A 460 -23.77 4.06 9.49
C ALA A 460 -22.32 3.81 9.04
N SER A 461 -21.58 2.95 9.73
CA SER A 461 -20.20 2.57 9.38
C SER A 461 -20.12 1.88 8.01
N ALA A 462 -21.03 0.93 7.73
CA ALA A 462 -21.13 0.27 6.44
C ALA A 462 -21.44 1.26 5.30
N GLY A 463 -22.36 2.19 5.54
CA GLY A 463 -22.72 3.25 4.59
C GLY A 463 -21.52 4.15 4.28
N TRP A 464 -20.71 4.49 5.28
CA TRP A 464 -19.49 5.25 5.07
C TRP A 464 -18.44 4.45 4.28
N ILE A 465 -18.22 3.17 4.57
CA ILE A 465 -17.29 2.31 3.83
C ILE A 465 -17.70 2.24 2.35
N VAL A 466 -18.99 2.08 2.07
CA VAL A 466 -19.53 2.09 0.70
C VAL A 466 -19.31 3.46 0.04
N LEU A 467 -19.58 4.56 0.73
CA LEU A 467 -19.33 5.91 0.24
C LEU A 467 -17.86 6.14 -0.11
N LEU A 468 -16.93 5.78 0.79
CA LEU A 468 -15.49 5.83 0.55
C LEU A 468 -15.12 5.06 -0.72
N SER A 469 -15.66 3.85 -0.87
CA SER A 469 -15.39 3.00 -2.03
C SER A 469 -15.85 3.62 -3.35
N ILE A 470 -17.02 4.25 -3.37
CA ILE A 470 -17.56 4.95 -4.54
C ILE A 470 -16.71 6.17 -4.88
N VAL A 471 -16.41 7.01 -3.90
CA VAL A 471 -15.62 8.24 -4.06
C VAL A 471 -14.22 7.90 -4.61
N TRP A 472 -13.53 6.95 -3.97
CA TRP A 472 -12.19 6.56 -4.38
C TRP A 472 -12.15 5.90 -5.76
N THR A 473 -13.06 4.97 -6.04
CA THR A 473 -13.14 4.30 -7.34
C THR A 473 -13.46 5.30 -8.45
N THR A 474 -14.33 6.29 -8.19
CA THR A 474 -14.66 7.36 -9.14
C THR A 474 -13.42 8.22 -9.44
N PHE A 475 -12.67 8.62 -8.43
CA PHE A 475 -11.40 9.31 -8.58
C PHE A 475 -10.42 8.51 -9.44
N VAL A 476 -10.20 7.23 -9.11
CA VAL A 476 -9.27 6.34 -9.82
C VAL A 476 -9.64 6.17 -11.29
N VAL A 477 -10.91 5.94 -11.60
CA VAL A 477 -11.40 5.83 -12.99
C VAL A 477 -11.23 7.15 -13.73
N GLY A 478 -11.48 8.28 -13.07
CA GLY A 478 -11.25 9.62 -13.62
C GLY A 478 -9.79 9.86 -13.99
N VAL A 479 -8.86 9.51 -13.11
CA VAL A 479 -7.41 9.57 -13.39
C VAL A 479 -7.04 8.63 -14.53
N SER A 480 -7.56 7.39 -14.55
CA SER A 480 -7.35 6.44 -15.65
C SER A 480 -7.78 6.99 -17.01
N ALA A 481 -8.87 7.74 -17.06
CA ALA A 481 -9.33 8.39 -18.29
C ALA A 481 -8.48 9.62 -18.68
N ALA A 482 -7.89 10.30 -17.70
CA ALA A 482 -7.13 11.54 -17.91
C ALA A 482 -5.71 11.34 -18.44
N VAL A 483 -5.10 10.18 -18.21
CA VAL A 483 -3.69 9.92 -18.55
C VAL A 483 -3.55 8.95 -19.73
N SER A 484 -2.34 8.90 -20.33
CA SER A 484 -2.07 8.08 -21.52
C SER A 484 -1.33 6.77 -21.20
N SER A 485 -0.89 6.54 -19.97
CA SER A 485 -0.15 5.35 -19.55
C SER A 485 -0.64 4.85 -18.20
N ARG A 486 -0.79 3.53 -18.05
CA ARG A 486 -1.16 2.87 -16.79
C ARG A 486 -0.18 3.17 -15.66
N TYR A 487 1.10 3.33 -15.94
CA TYR A 487 2.10 3.70 -14.94
C TYR A 487 1.90 5.13 -14.44
N ARG A 488 1.56 6.07 -15.35
CA ARG A 488 1.20 7.44 -14.97
C ARG A 488 -0.08 7.47 -14.16
N ALA A 489 -1.08 6.65 -14.50
CA ALA A 489 -2.30 6.52 -13.71
C ALA A 489 -1.98 6.09 -12.29
N LEU A 490 -1.22 5.01 -12.13
CA LEU A 490 -0.83 4.50 -10.82
C LEU A 490 0.01 5.51 -10.02
N ALA A 491 0.98 6.18 -10.66
CA ALA A 491 1.81 7.20 -10.02
C ALA A 491 0.97 8.40 -9.54
N VAL A 492 0.01 8.87 -10.34
CA VAL A 492 -0.90 9.96 -9.94
C VAL A 492 -1.80 9.53 -8.78
N ILE A 493 -2.36 8.31 -8.82
CA ILE A 493 -3.23 7.79 -7.75
C ILE A 493 -2.47 7.67 -6.43
N LEU A 494 -1.30 7.02 -6.45
CA LEU A 494 -0.46 6.85 -5.25
C LEU A 494 0.07 8.19 -4.74
N GLY A 495 0.53 9.06 -5.65
CA GLY A 495 0.98 10.42 -5.30
C GLY A 495 -0.14 11.26 -4.71
N SER A 496 -1.37 11.15 -5.23
CA SER A 496 -2.53 11.83 -4.65
C SER A 496 -2.86 11.30 -3.26
N TYR A 497 -2.82 9.97 -3.05
CA TYR A 497 -3.02 9.40 -1.72
C TYR A 497 -2.00 9.93 -0.71
N LEU A 498 -0.71 9.93 -1.06
CA LEU A 498 0.34 10.47 -0.21
C LEU A 498 0.17 11.97 0.06
N LEU A 499 -0.29 12.72 -0.95
CA LEU A 499 -0.53 14.16 -0.79
C LEU A 499 -1.67 14.46 0.20
N ILE A 500 -2.78 13.73 0.09
CA ILE A 500 -4.02 14.04 0.83
C ILE A 500 -4.18 13.25 2.13
N SER A 501 -3.32 12.25 2.41
CA SER A 501 -3.42 11.45 3.64
C SER A 501 -3.11 12.29 4.88
N PRO A 502 -4.02 12.35 5.87
CA PRO A 502 -3.83 13.15 7.06
C PRO A 502 -2.87 12.54 8.09
N GLU A 503 -2.69 11.24 8.08
CA GLU A 503 -1.90 10.53 9.10
C GLU A 503 -0.48 10.20 8.63
N ASN A 504 -0.37 9.62 7.43
CA ASN A 504 0.90 9.12 6.88
C ASN A 504 1.30 9.84 5.58
N GLY A 505 0.83 11.07 5.36
CA GLY A 505 1.04 11.79 4.11
C GLY A 505 1.56 13.21 4.27
N ILE A 506 1.81 13.82 3.12
CA ILE A 506 2.29 15.20 3.01
C ILE A 506 1.30 16.18 3.65
N TRP A 507 0.00 15.87 3.60
CA TRP A 507 -1.03 16.72 4.20
C TRP A 507 -0.80 16.92 5.69
N GLY A 508 -0.74 15.84 6.45
CA GLY A 508 -0.58 15.89 7.91
C GLY A 508 0.77 16.46 8.34
N SER A 509 1.78 16.14 7.61
CA SER A 509 3.17 16.34 8.01
C SER A 509 3.78 17.65 7.50
N ILE A 510 3.29 18.19 6.38
CA ILE A 510 3.79 19.45 5.79
C ILE A 510 2.68 20.49 5.68
N VAL A 511 1.55 20.12 5.05
CA VAL A 511 0.53 21.12 4.70
C VAL A 511 -0.12 21.69 5.94
N ARG A 512 -0.50 20.86 6.90
CA ARG A 512 -1.07 21.33 8.19
C ARG A 512 -0.13 22.25 8.95
N PRO A 513 1.15 21.90 9.19
CA PRO A 513 2.09 22.81 9.84
C PRO A 513 2.35 24.11 9.07
N LEU A 514 2.39 24.07 7.73
CA LEU A 514 2.52 25.28 6.90
C LEU A 514 1.29 26.18 7.01
N ILE A 515 0.09 25.62 7.04
CA ILE A 515 -1.13 26.35 7.32
C ILE A 515 -1.06 26.97 8.72
N GLY A 516 -0.61 26.20 9.72
CA GLY A 516 -0.36 26.72 11.07
C GLY A 516 0.59 27.92 11.07
N LEU A 517 1.73 27.79 10.39
CA LEU A 517 2.72 28.88 10.26
C LEU A 517 2.11 30.13 9.61
N ALA A 518 1.35 29.96 8.52
CA ALA A 518 0.77 31.09 7.80
C ALA A 518 -0.26 31.88 8.62
N PHE A 519 -0.99 31.22 9.52
CA PHE A 519 -2.06 31.85 10.30
C PHE A 519 -1.69 32.18 11.75
N THR A 520 -0.70 31.51 12.34
CA THR A 520 -0.31 31.68 13.75
C THR A 520 1.14 32.14 13.93
N GLY A 521 1.93 32.16 12.85
CA GLY A 521 3.37 32.41 12.94
C GLY A 521 4.17 31.25 13.57
N GLN A 522 3.52 30.15 13.92
CA GLN A 522 4.15 28.97 14.49
C GLN A 522 4.01 27.76 13.56
N PHE A 523 5.11 27.08 13.30
CA PHE A 523 5.10 25.84 12.51
C PHE A 523 4.60 24.68 13.39
N SER A 524 3.31 24.72 13.74
CA SER A 524 2.64 23.72 14.57
C SER A 524 1.25 23.42 14.00
N THR A 525 0.77 22.21 14.22
CA THR A 525 -0.63 21.91 13.97
C THR A 525 -1.49 22.46 15.09
N PRO A 526 -2.41 23.40 14.84
CA PRO A 526 -3.30 23.94 15.87
C PRO A 526 -4.27 22.90 16.46
N ALA A 527 -4.42 21.76 15.81
CA ALA A 527 -5.14 20.61 16.35
C ALA A 527 -4.16 19.83 17.22
N GLY A 528 -4.31 19.93 18.54
CA GLY A 528 -3.69 19.02 19.48
C GLY A 528 -4.04 17.56 19.16
N PRO A 529 -3.29 16.59 19.70
CA PRO A 529 -3.65 15.20 19.59
C PRO A 529 -5.10 15.04 20.05
N ARG A 530 -5.80 14.05 19.55
CA ARG A 530 -7.22 13.67 19.77
C ARG A 530 -7.69 13.77 21.23
N VAL A 531 -7.40 14.88 21.90
CA VAL A 531 -7.90 15.16 23.25
C VAL A 531 -9.32 15.64 23.09
N VAL A 532 -10.23 14.83 23.55
CA VAL A 532 -11.68 15.11 23.67
C VAL A 532 -11.86 16.54 24.20
N GLY A 533 -12.42 17.43 23.35
CA GLY A 533 -12.80 18.80 23.74
C GLY A 533 -11.93 19.95 23.22
N GLN A 534 -10.73 19.75 22.66
CA GLN A 534 -9.93 20.83 22.05
C GLN A 534 -10.13 20.89 20.54
N LEU A 535 -11.12 21.64 20.15
CA LEU A 535 -11.36 21.96 18.75
C LEU A 535 -10.39 23.08 18.33
N GLY A 536 -9.55 22.85 17.33
CA GLY A 536 -8.75 23.89 16.72
C GLY A 536 -9.60 25.07 16.20
N PRO A 537 -9.01 26.23 15.91
CA PRO A 537 -9.73 27.41 15.48
C PRO A 537 -10.54 27.14 14.20
N LEU A 538 -11.64 27.88 14.03
CA LEU A 538 -12.62 27.63 12.95
C LEU A 538 -11.95 27.64 11.55
N TRP A 539 -11.04 28.57 11.30
CA TRP A 539 -10.30 28.65 10.03
C TRP A 539 -9.49 27.38 9.74
N PHE A 540 -8.86 26.80 10.77
CA PHE A 540 -8.08 25.58 10.63
C PHE A 540 -8.98 24.39 10.27
N ARG A 541 -10.17 24.31 10.85
CA ARG A 541 -11.13 23.24 10.53
C ARG A 541 -11.54 23.24 9.05
N TYR A 542 -11.75 24.42 8.45
CA TYR A 542 -12.04 24.51 7.01
C TYR A 542 -10.82 24.18 6.16
N MET A 543 -9.64 24.72 6.52
CA MET A 543 -8.42 24.47 5.76
C MET A 543 -7.99 23.01 5.79
N ASP A 544 -8.11 22.33 6.93
CA ASP A 544 -7.79 20.91 7.04
C ASP A 544 -8.69 20.04 6.15
N ARG A 545 -9.93 20.43 5.98
CA ARG A 545 -10.91 19.74 5.12
C ARG A 545 -10.73 19.97 3.63
N LEU A 546 -9.76 20.76 3.21
CA LEU A 546 -9.32 20.78 1.82
C LEU A 546 -8.66 19.43 1.43
N SER A 547 -8.17 18.65 2.41
CA SER A 547 -7.90 17.24 2.15
C SER A 547 -9.20 16.45 2.02
N PRO A 548 -9.42 15.78 0.87
CA PRO A 548 -10.63 14.95 0.67
C PRO A 548 -10.79 13.81 1.67
N LEU A 549 -9.69 13.25 2.19
CA LEU A 549 -9.77 12.20 3.21
C LEU A 549 -10.20 12.74 4.57
N VAL A 550 -9.76 13.96 4.94
CA VAL A 550 -10.24 14.65 6.14
C VAL A 550 -11.71 15.03 5.99
N ALA A 551 -12.10 15.50 4.79
CA ALA A 551 -13.50 15.83 4.49
C ALA A 551 -14.40 14.58 4.61
N LEU A 552 -13.98 13.44 4.07
CA LEU A 552 -14.68 12.15 4.23
C LEU A 552 -14.78 11.74 5.70
N GLY A 553 -13.72 11.87 6.49
CA GLY A 553 -13.75 11.62 7.93
C GLY A 553 -14.74 12.53 8.68
N THR A 554 -15.02 13.74 8.19
CA THR A 554 -16.06 14.60 8.76
C THR A 554 -17.46 14.06 8.49
N ILE A 555 -17.70 13.47 7.32
CA ILE A 555 -18.99 12.83 6.99
C ILE A 555 -19.17 11.60 7.87
N GLU A 556 -18.12 10.80 8.07
CA GLU A 556 -18.10 9.67 8.99
C GLU A 556 -18.52 10.07 10.40
N GLN A 557 -17.83 11.05 10.98
CA GLN A 557 -18.14 11.60 12.32
C GLN A 557 -19.58 12.10 12.45
N THR A 558 -20.15 12.61 11.35
CA THR A 558 -21.55 13.06 11.34
C THR A 558 -22.51 11.88 11.42
N LEU A 559 -22.20 10.79 10.70
CA LEU A 559 -22.99 9.56 10.75
C LEU A 559 -22.92 8.92 12.15
N GLU A 560 -21.73 8.81 12.72
CA GLU A 560 -21.48 8.28 14.06
C GLU A 560 -22.20 9.11 15.13
N ARG A 561 -22.17 10.46 15.02
CA ARG A 561 -22.92 11.33 15.91
C ARG A 561 -24.43 11.08 15.85
N ALA A 562 -24.98 10.85 14.68
CA ALA A 562 -26.40 10.55 14.50
C ALA A 562 -26.79 9.23 15.18
N THR A 563 -25.83 8.31 15.42
CA THR A 563 -26.03 7.06 16.15
C THR A 563 -25.82 7.19 17.66
N GLY A 564 -25.40 8.36 18.16
CA GLY A 564 -25.18 8.61 19.58
C GLY A 564 -23.85 8.09 20.16
N VAL A 565 -22.97 7.52 19.33
CA VAL A 565 -21.72 6.86 19.77
C VAL A 565 -20.63 7.88 20.11
N THR A 566 -20.55 8.99 19.38
CA THR A 566 -19.51 10.01 19.62
C THR A 566 -20.06 11.43 19.71
N PRO A 567 -19.68 12.21 20.74
CA PRO A 567 -20.09 13.62 20.88
C PRO A 567 -19.17 14.54 20.07
N TRP A 568 -19.11 14.43 18.74
CA TRP A 568 -18.30 15.32 17.91
C TRP A 568 -19.02 16.62 17.57
N TYR A 569 -18.34 17.75 17.75
CA TYR A 569 -18.89 19.09 17.47
C TYR A 569 -18.72 19.46 15.98
N VAL A 570 -19.43 18.78 15.10
CA VAL A 570 -19.43 19.07 13.67
C VAL A 570 -20.63 19.96 13.37
N THR A 571 -20.41 21.15 12.80
CA THR A 571 -21.45 22.08 12.41
C THR A 571 -21.96 21.80 11.01
N ALA A 572 -23.24 22.09 10.72
CA ALA A 572 -23.83 21.85 9.41
C ALA A 572 -23.05 22.54 8.24
N PRO A 573 -22.57 23.81 8.36
CA PRO A 573 -21.74 24.41 7.30
C PRO A 573 -20.45 23.65 7.01
N LEU A 574 -19.83 23.08 8.06
CA LEU A 574 -18.59 22.31 7.91
C LEU A 574 -18.84 20.97 7.20
N VAL A 575 -19.99 20.33 7.48
CA VAL A 575 -20.43 19.11 6.76
C VAL A 575 -20.68 19.41 5.29
N LEU A 576 -21.41 20.49 4.99
CA LEU A 576 -21.66 20.90 3.60
C LEU A 576 -20.36 21.19 2.86
N PHE A 577 -19.42 21.90 3.48
CA PHE A 577 -18.09 22.12 2.90
C PHE A 577 -17.36 20.80 2.62
N SER A 578 -17.39 19.86 3.56
CA SER A 578 -16.79 18.53 3.41
C SER A 578 -17.42 17.73 2.26
N ILE A 579 -18.73 17.80 2.09
CA ILE A 579 -19.44 17.17 0.98
C ILE A 579 -18.98 17.78 -0.35
N VAL A 580 -18.89 19.12 -0.45
CA VAL A 580 -18.42 19.79 -1.67
C VAL A 580 -17.00 19.37 -2.04
N ILE A 581 -16.07 19.32 -1.08
CA ILE A 581 -14.69 18.86 -1.31
C ILE A 581 -14.67 17.41 -1.77
N THR A 582 -15.41 16.52 -1.10
CA THR A 582 -15.48 15.09 -1.43
C THR A 582 -16.04 14.86 -2.83
N VAL A 583 -17.14 15.54 -3.19
CA VAL A 583 -17.74 15.45 -4.52
C VAL A 583 -16.80 16.01 -5.58
N SER A 584 -16.15 17.15 -5.31
CA SER A 584 -15.18 17.76 -6.23
C SER A 584 -13.98 16.84 -6.48
N PHE A 585 -13.50 16.16 -5.45
CA PHE A 585 -12.41 15.18 -5.56
C PHE A 585 -12.80 13.97 -6.42
N ALA A 586 -14.02 13.45 -6.27
CA ALA A 586 -14.50 12.33 -7.06
C ALA A 586 -14.78 12.72 -8.52
N VAL A 587 -15.56 13.79 -8.71
CA VAL A 587 -16.11 14.18 -10.03
C VAL A 587 -15.12 14.99 -10.85
N GLY A 588 -14.26 15.79 -10.22
CA GLY A 588 -13.28 16.64 -10.91
C GLY A 588 -12.37 15.87 -11.86
N PRO A 589 -11.61 14.87 -11.38
CA PRO A 589 -10.77 14.02 -12.24
C PRO A 589 -11.57 13.24 -13.29
N LEU A 590 -12.77 12.78 -12.96
CA LEU A 590 -13.66 12.10 -13.91
C LEU A 590 -14.04 13.03 -15.08
N TYR A 591 -14.41 14.28 -14.79
CA TYR A 591 -14.75 15.27 -15.79
C TYR A 591 -13.53 15.67 -16.64
N ILE A 592 -12.38 15.88 -16.02
CA ILE A 592 -11.12 16.17 -16.72
C ILE A 592 -10.74 15.00 -17.63
N GLY A 593 -10.85 13.76 -17.12
CA GLY A 593 -10.57 12.55 -17.86
C GLY A 593 -11.48 12.41 -19.08
N TYR A 594 -12.79 12.60 -18.89
CA TYR A 594 -13.75 12.61 -19.97
C TYR A 594 -13.43 13.68 -21.03
N ARG A 595 -13.15 14.94 -20.64
CA ARG A 595 -12.79 16.01 -21.57
C ARG A 595 -11.51 15.72 -22.35
N ARG A 596 -10.49 15.16 -21.71
CA ARG A 596 -9.25 14.76 -22.38
C ARG A 596 -9.50 13.63 -23.38
N LEU A 597 -10.26 12.62 -22.97
CA LEU A 597 -10.65 11.52 -23.87
C LEU A 597 -11.47 12.04 -25.07
N ALA A 598 -12.36 13.02 -24.84
CA ALA A 598 -13.20 13.62 -25.88
C ALA A 598 -12.37 14.39 -26.94
N ARG A 599 -11.25 15.00 -26.54
CA ARG A 599 -10.38 15.80 -27.42
C ARG A 599 -9.26 14.99 -28.06
N THR A 600 -9.04 13.76 -27.64
CA THR A 600 -7.96 12.94 -28.23
C THR A 600 -8.43 12.38 -29.57
N ASP A 601 -7.73 12.74 -30.64
CA ASP A 601 -7.89 12.07 -31.92
C ASP A 601 -7.40 10.64 -31.80
N LEU A 602 -8.32 9.72 -31.99
CA LEU A 602 -8.06 8.27 -31.97
C LEU A 602 -7.76 7.75 -33.38
N GLY A 603 -7.25 8.66 -34.25
CA GLY A 603 -6.85 8.42 -35.62
C GLY A 603 -5.93 7.25 -35.88
#